data_fb7527e61acb77d7a7b070e5e6fbdbb8
#
_entry.id   fb7527e61acb77d7a7b070e5e6fbdbb8
#
_cell.length_a   1.000
_cell.length_b   1.000
_cell.length_c   1.000
_cell.angle_alpha   90.00
_cell.angle_beta   90.00
_cell.angle_gamma   90.00
#
_symmetry.space_group_name_H-M   'P 1'
#
loop_
_entity.id
_entity.type
_entity.pdbx_description
1 polymer ?
#
loop_
_entity_poly.entity_id
_entity_poly.type
_entity_poly.pdbx_seq_one_letter_code
_entity_poly.pdbx_strand_id
1 'polypeptide(L)'
;MEIQEKQGVWDDCILGTYTEKSCAYVITTWMRQWESQELGEQGYSAIQILRRFYGQDIYINTAEEISGIPASWPGYDLDIGASGQKVRQLQEQLNTIADVYTSLPQVEISGNFDENTREAVMAFQKLFKLPVSGIVDYPTWYKIQAIYVAVTRIAELN
;
A
#
# COMPACT_ATOMS: atom_id res chain seq x y z
N MET A 1 7.65 14.60 34.71
CA MET A 1 8.45 13.35 34.73
C MET A 1 8.98 13.19 33.33
N GLU A 2 10.27 13.43 33.17
CA GLU A 2 10.92 13.38 31.86
C GLU A 2 11.01 11.93 31.39
N ILE A 3 10.39 11.66 30.28
CA ILE A 3 10.31 10.34 29.64
C ILE A 3 11.66 9.91 29.11
N GLN A 4 12.58 10.85 28.98
CA GLN A 4 13.93 10.61 28.47
C GLN A 4 14.83 9.79 29.41
N GLU A 5 14.41 9.57 30.66
CA GLU A 5 15.31 8.99 31.65
C GLU A 5 15.51 7.47 31.55
N LYS A 6 14.71 6.76 30.76
CA LYS A 6 14.86 5.29 30.65
C LYS A 6 14.45 4.77 29.28
N GLN A 7 15.42 4.32 28.53
CA GLN A 7 15.21 3.61 27.24
C GLN A 7 14.19 2.46 27.38
N GLY A 8 14.22 1.74 28.51
CA GLY A 8 13.28 0.66 28.79
C GLY A 8 11.81 1.08 28.92
N VAL A 9 11.51 2.34 29.17
CA VAL A 9 10.13 2.84 29.22
C VAL A 9 9.46 2.79 27.85
N TRP A 10 10.22 3.05 26.80
CA TRP A 10 9.73 2.97 25.44
C TRP A 10 9.41 1.54 25.02
N ASP A 11 10.34 0.63 25.35
CA ASP A 11 10.19 -0.78 25.01
C ASP A 11 8.99 -1.39 25.77
N ASP A 12 8.84 -1.04 27.04
CA ASP A 12 7.72 -1.49 27.86
C ASP A 12 6.38 -0.90 27.41
N CYS A 13 6.36 0.36 26.96
CA CYS A 13 5.17 0.97 26.38
C CYS A 13 4.76 0.29 25.07
N ILE A 14 5.71 -0.03 24.21
CA ILE A 14 5.48 -0.74 22.94
C ILE A 14 4.99 -2.16 23.21
N LEU A 15 5.54 -2.81 24.24
CA LEU A 15 5.14 -4.17 24.65
C LEU A 15 3.89 -4.22 25.53
N GLY A 16 3.30 -3.06 25.88
CA GLY A 16 2.09 -2.99 26.69
C GLY A 16 2.28 -3.36 28.17
N THR A 17 3.51 -3.36 28.67
CA THR A 17 3.84 -3.73 30.05
C THR A 17 3.77 -2.57 31.05
N TYR A 18 3.63 -1.33 30.53
CA TYR A 18 3.57 -0.13 31.37
C TYR A 18 2.14 0.34 31.64
N THR A 19 1.96 1.01 32.79
CA THR A 19 0.67 1.61 33.14
C THR A 19 0.33 2.78 32.21
N GLU A 20 -0.96 3.00 32.00
CA GLU A 20 -1.50 4.05 31.12
C GLU A 20 -0.89 5.44 31.39
N LYS A 21 -0.61 5.77 32.66
CA LYS A 21 0.04 7.03 33.04
C LYS A 21 1.47 7.19 32.53
N SER A 22 2.23 6.12 32.46
CA SER A 22 3.62 6.15 32.02
C SER A 22 3.74 6.27 30.50
N CYS A 23 2.78 5.70 29.79
CA CYS A 23 2.75 5.67 28.33
C CYS A 23 1.95 6.82 27.71
N ALA A 24 1.06 7.46 28.46
CA ALA A 24 0.12 8.47 27.96
C ALA A 24 0.80 9.64 27.21
N TYR A 25 1.99 10.03 27.62
CA TYR A 25 2.74 11.10 26.96
C TYR A 25 3.40 10.65 25.65
N VAL A 26 3.84 9.39 25.60
CA VAL A 26 4.59 8.84 24.46
C VAL A 26 3.71 8.51 23.28
N ILE A 27 2.46 8.12 23.56
CA ILE A 27 1.57 7.51 22.57
C ILE A 27 0.25 8.26 22.38
N THR A 28 0.25 9.55 22.63
CA THR A 28 -0.95 10.41 22.41
C THR A 28 -1.44 10.42 20.97
N THR A 29 -0.60 10.01 20.02
CA THR A 29 -0.92 9.99 18.57
C THR A 29 -0.88 8.59 17.94
N TRP A 30 -0.58 7.54 18.72
CA TRP A 30 -0.39 6.19 18.19
C TRP A 30 -1.36 5.21 18.84
N MET A 31 -2.01 4.39 18.04
CA MET A 31 -2.87 3.33 18.52
C MET A 31 -2.02 2.19 19.08
N ARG A 32 -2.25 1.88 20.35
CA ARG A 32 -1.58 0.74 20.99
C ARG A 32 -2.22 -0.57 20.53
N GLN A 33 -1.40 -1.49 20.07
CA GLN A 33 -1.85 -2.76 19.53
C GLN A 33 -2.68 -3.56 20.53
N TRP A 34 -2.17 -3.74 21.74
CA TRP A 34 -2.84 -4.53 22.78
C TRP A 34 -4.10 -3.87 23.34
N GLU A 35 -4.08 -2.57 23.53
CA GLU A 35 -5.27 -1.83 23.98
C GLU A 35 -6.37 -1.83 22.90
N SER A 36 -6.00 -1.76 21.62
CA SER A 36 -6.98 -1.86 20.55
C SER A 36 -7.60 -3.24 20.44
N GLN A 37 -6.83 -4.29 20.71
CA GLN A 37 -7.34 -5.66 20.80
C GLN A 37 -8.32 -5.81 21.98
N GLU A 38 -7.93 -5.35 23.17
CA GLU A 38 -8.75 -5.42 24.38
C GLU A 38 -10.08 -4.68 24.22
N LEU A 39 -10.07 -3.51 23.59
CA LEU A 39 -11.28 -2.79 23.23
C LEU A 39 -12.16 -3.56 22.21
N GLY A 40 -11.54 -4.22 21.24
CA GLY A 40 -12.24 -5.10 20.31
C GLY A 40 -12.91 -6.29 21.00
N GLU A 41 -12.25 -6.91 21.94
CA GLU A 41 -12.78 -8.00 22.77
C GLU A 41 -13.94 -7.53 23.67
N GLN A 42 -13.91 -6.28 24.11
CA GLN A 42 -15.00 -5.62 24.85
C GLN A 42 -16.18 -5.20 23.96
N GLY A 43 -16.10 -5.44 22.65
CA GLY A 43 -17.17 -5.17 21.68
C GLY A 43 -17.19 -3.74 21.11
N TYR A 44 -16.10 -2.97 21.28
CA TYR A 44 -15.99 -1.67 20.61
C TYR A 44 -15.82 -1.86 19.10
N SER A 45 -16.53 -1.06 18.32
CA SER A 45 -16.36 -1.03 16.87
C SER A 45 -15.04 -0.37 16.47
N ALA A 46 -14.54 -0.67 15.25
CA ALA A 46 -13.30 -0.10 14.74
C ALA A 46 -13.27 1.43 14.81
N ILE A 47 -14.37 2.10 14.45
CA ILE A 47 -14.45 3.57 14.53
C ILE A 47 -14.40 4.09 15.97
N GLN A 48 -15.00 3.38 16.92
CA GLN A 48 -14.94 3.76 18.33
C GLN A 48 -13.51 3.61 18.88
N ILE A 49 -12.82 2.54 18.50
CA ILE A 49 -11.41 2.32 18.85
C ILE A 49 -10.55 3.42 18.26
N LEU A 50 -10.67 3.70 16.98
CA LEU A 50 -9.92 4.76 16.32
C LEU A 50 -10.17 6.13 16.97
N ARG A 51 -11.42 6.48 17.27
CA ARG A 51 -11.76 7.74 17.93
C ARG A 51 -11.18 7.88 19.33
N ARG A 52 -11.00 6.78 20.04
CA ARG A 52 -10.36 6.79 21.36
C ARG A 52 -8.90 7.22 21.31
N PHE A 53 -8.18 6.82 20.24
CA PHE A 53 -6.76 7.12 20.08
C PHE A 53 -6.48 8.42 19.33
N TYR A 54 -7.30 8.74 18.32
CA TYR A 54 -7.03 9.83 17.37
C TYR A 54 -8.04 11.00 17.46
N GLY A 55 -9.01 10.92 18.36
CA GLY A 55 -10.01 11.98 18.56
C GLY A 55 -11.32 11.71 17.86
N GLN A 56 -12.33 12.52 18.17
CA GLN A 56 -13.71 12.30 17.71
C GLN A 56 -13.95 12.74 16.26
N ASP A 57 -13.04 13.54 15.70
CA ASP A 57 -13.20 14.13 14.37
C ASP A 57 -12.85 13.17 13.22
N ILE A 58 -12.30 11.99 13.55
CA ILE A 58 -12.03 10.98 12.53
C ILE A 58 -13.29 10.23 12.10
N TYR A 59 -13.35 9.90 10.83
CA TYR A 59 -14.39 9.07 10.23
C TYR A 59 -13.77 8.02 9.31
N ILE A 60 -14.46 6.91 9.14
CA ILE A 60 -14.07 5.88 8.17
C ILE A 60 -14.85 6.17 6.88
N ASN A 61 -14.11 6.38 5.80
CA ASN A 61 -14.67 6.47 4.47
C ASN A 61 -14.50 5.12 3.78
N THR A 62 -15.58 4.57 3.27
CA THR A 62 -15.54 3.37 2.42
C THR A 62 -15.51 3.81 0.98
N ALA A 63 -14.43 3.55 0.28
CA ALA A 63 -14.36 3.70 -1.16
C ALA A 63 -14.50 2.31 -1.79
N GLU A 64 -15.39 2.16 -2.75
CA GLU A 64 -15.52 0.93 -3.52
C GLU A 64 -14.25 0.66 -4.32
N GLU A 65 -13.58 1.71 -4.76
CA GLU A 65 -12.30 1.68 -5.44
C GLU A 65 -11.47 2.89 -5.01
N ILE A 66 -10.27 2.65 -4.52
CA ILE A 66 -9.31 3.72 -4.28
C ILE A 66 -8.33 3.70 -5.45
N SER A 67 -8.62 4.55 -6.44
CA SER A 67 -7.72 4.69 -7.58
C SER A 67 -6.40 5.28 -7.10
N GLY A 68 -5.30 4.72 -7.58
CA GLY A 68 -3.97 5.24 -7.32
C GLY A 68 -3.22 4.66 -6.13
N ILE A 69 -3.82 3.88 -5.26
CA ILE A 69 -3.06 3.19 -4.20
C ILE A 69 -2.31 2.00 -4.80
N PRO A 70 -1.00 1.88 -4.54
CA PRO A 70 -0.23 0.74 -4.97
C PRO A 70 -0.84 -0.55 -4.39
N ALA A 71 -1.29 -1.44 -5.25
CA ALA A 71 -1.86 -2.69 -4.80
C ALA A 71 -0.77 -3.67 -4.37
N SER A 72 -1.09 -4.46 -3.37
CA SER A 72 -0.23 -5.57 -2.96
C SER A 72 -0.07 -6.58 -4.08
N TRP A 73 1.09 -7.24 -4.11
CA TRP A 73 1.36 -8.37 -4.98
C TRP A 73 0.24 -9.42 -4.90
N PRO A 74 -0.25 -9.93 -6.04
CA PRO A 74 -1.34 -10.91 -6.04
C PRO A 74 -0.97 -12.29 -5.48
N GLY A 75 0.32 -12.54 -5.23
CA GLY A 75 0.80 -13.83 -4.74
C GLY A 75 1.17 -14.83 -5.84
N TYR A 76 1.04 -14.45 -7.10
CA TYR A 76 1.37 -15.25 -8.29
C TYR A 76 1.78 -14.34 -9.45
N ASP A 77 2.55 -14.90 -10.37
CA ASP A 77 3.01 -14.19 -11.56
C ASP A 77 1.85 -13.98 -12.54
N LEU A 78 1.86 -12.84 -13.23
CA LEU A 78 0.91 -12.57 -14.31
C LEU A 78 1.62 -12.77 -15.65
N ASP A 79 1.04 -13.61 -16.50
CA ASP A 79 1.52 -13.93 -17.83
C ASP A 79 0.33 -14.11 -18.79
N ILE A 80 0.59 -14.41 -20.06
CA ILE A 80 -0.42 -14.66 -21.07
C ILE A 80 -1.48 -15.64 -20.56
N GLY A 81 -2.75 -15.24 -20.75
CA GLY A 81 -3.91 -16.00 -20.28
C GLY A 81 -4.37 -15.67 -18.88
N ALA A 82 -3.58 -14.91 -18.08
CA ALA A 82 -4.08 -14.36 -16.81
C ALA A 82 -5.20 -13.35 -17.10
N SER A 83 -6.20 -13.30 -16.22
CA SER A 83 -7.33 -12.39 -16.37
C SER A 83 -7.88 -11.91 -15.03
N GLY A 84 -8.61 -10.79 -15.07
CA GLY A 84 -9.29 -10.23 -13.90
C GLY A 84 -8.78 -8.86 -13.49
N GLN A 85 -9.19 -8.43 -12.30
CA GLN A 85 -8.97 -7.07 -11.80
C GLN A 85 -7.48 -6.70 -11.68
N LYS A 86 -6.61 -7.65 -11.32
CA LYS A 86 -5.17 -7.41 -11.22
C LYS A 86 -4.50 -7.14 -12.57
N VAL A 87 -4.99 -7.81 -13.63
CA VAL A 87 -4.52 -7.54 -14.99
C VAL A 87 -5.03 -6.18 -15.49
N ARG A 88 -6.31 -5.86 -15.24
CA ARG A 88 -6.85 -4.54 -15.55
C ARG A 88 -6.05 -3.42 -14.88
N GLN A 89 -5.79 -3.55 -13.58
CA GLN A 89 -4.98 -2.59 -12.83
C GLN A 89 -3.56 -2.45 -13.40
N LEU A 90 -2.92 -3.56 -13.78
CA LEU A 90 -1.62 -3.57 -14.43
C LEU A 90 -1.65 -2.77 -15.75
N GLN A 91 -2.65 -3.00 -16.59
CA GLN A 91 -2.82 -2.30 -17.87
C GLN A 91 -3.03 -0.79 -17.68
N GLU A 92 -3.87 -0.39 -16.72
CA GLU A 92 -4.08 1.01 -16.35
C GLU A 92 -2.79 1.68 -15.90
N GLN A 93 -2.01 1.00 -15.06
CA GLN A 93 -0.73 1.52 -14.56
C GLN A 93 0.31 1.63 -15.68
N LEU A 94 0.43 0.63 -16.54
CA LEU A 94 1.32 0.67 -17.70
C LEU A 94 0.99 1.83 -18.64
N ASN A 95 -0.30 2.06 -18.92
CA ASN A 95 -0.73 3.18 -19.76
C ASN A 95 -0.41 4.53 -19.11
N THR A 96 -0.67 4.69 -17.81
CA THR A 96 -0.31 5.92 -17.08
C THR A 96 1.21 6.18 -17.10
N ILE A 97 2.00 5.13 -16.99
CA ILE A 97 3.46 5.25 -17.11
C ILE A 97 3.86 5.59 -18.56
N ALA A 98 3.19 5.01 -19.56
CA ALA A 98 3.43 5.27 -20.96
C ALA A 98 3.14 6.72 -21.38
N ASP A 99 2.20 7.40 -20.71
CA ASP A 99 1.95 8.83 -20.93
C ASP A 99 3.17 9.70 -20.64
N VAL A 100 4.02 9.27 -19.69
CA VAL A 100 5.28 9.97 -19.34
C VAL A 100 6.47 9.37 -20.10
N TYR A 101 6.52 8.06 -20.21
CA TYR A 101 7.58 7.33 -20.90
C TYR A 101 7.11 6.84 -22.26
N THR A 102 7.10 7.73 -23.24
CA THR A 102 6.56 7.50 -24.59
C THR A 102 7.21 6.37 -25.39
N SER A 103 8.29 5.78 -24.90
CA SER A 103 8.89 4.56 -25.45
C SER A 103 8.15 3.27 -25.06
N LEU A 104 7.18 3.35 -24.14
CA LEU A 104 6.32 2.23 -23.78
C LEU A 104 5.07 2.24 -24.64
N PRO A 105 4.64 1.09 -25.19
CA PRO A 105 3.38 1.01 -25.90
C PRO A 105 2.22 1.09 -24.91
N GLN A 106 1.14 1.74 -25.33
CA GLN A 106 -0.15 1.67 -24.62
C GLN A 106 -0.86 0.37 -24.97
N VAL A 107 -1.64 -0.14 -24.04
CA VAL A 107 -2.38 -1.40 -24.15
C VAL A 107 -3.87 -1.19 -23.90
N GLU A 108 -4.71 -2.07 -24.43
CA GLU A 108 -6.12 -2.10 -24.12
C GLU A 108 -6.35 -2.51 -22.66
N ILE A 109 -7.20 -1.77 -21.94
CA ILE A 109 -7.59 -2.09 -20.57
C ILE A 109 -8.71 -3.12 -20.58
N SER A 110 -8.41 -4.31 -21.04
CA SER A 110 -9.39 -5.40 -21.18
C SER A 110 -9.53 -6.26 -19.91
N GLY A 111 -8.50 -6.24 -19.05
CA GLY A 111 -8.39 -7.18 -17.93
C GLY A 111 -7.95 -8.59 -18.35
N ASN A 112 -7.52 -8.77 -19.62
CA ASN A 112 -6.93 -10.01 -20.11
C ASN A 112 -5.46 -9.75 -20.46
N PHE A 113 -4.56 -10.58 -19.95
CA PHE A 113 -3.13 -10.50 -20.26
C PHE A 113 -2.89 -11.17 -21.63
N ASP A 114 -2.87 -10.35 -22.65
CA ASP A 114 -2.65 -10.74 -24.04
C ASP A 114 -1.20 -10.49 -24.49
N GLU A 115 -0.89 -10.77 -25.76
CA GLU A 115 0.44 -10.54 -26.32
C GLU A 115 0.83 -9.06 -26.30
N ASN A 116 -0.12 -8.13 -26.53
CA ASN A 116 0.16 -6.69 -26.47
C ASN A 116 0.55 -6.26 -25.05
N THR A 117 -0.14 -6.79 -24.04
CA THR A 117 0.19 -6.57 -22.62
C THR A 117 1.58 -7.10 -22.31
N ARG A 118 1.94 -8.29 -22.82
CA ARG A 118 3.25 -8.88 -22.66
C ARG A 118 4.35 -8.02 -23.29
N GLU A 119 4.14 -7.54 -24.51
CA GLU A 119 5.10 -6.65 -25.18
C GLU A 119 5.32 -5.36 -24.37
N ALA A 120 4.27 -4.78 -23.81
CA ALA A 120 4.36 -3.60 -22.95
C ALA A 120 5.15 -3.90 -21.67
N VAL A 121 4.95 -5.07 -21.07
CA VAL A 121 5.74 -5.52 -19.91
C VAL A 121 7.20 -5.70 -20.28
N MET A 122 7.52 -6.33 -21.42
CA MET A 122 8.88 -6.48 -21.89
C MET A 122 9.56 -5.13 -22.16
N ALA A 123 8.85 -4.18 -22.75
CA ALA A 123 9.34 -2.82 -22.98
C ALA A 123 9.63 -2.11 -21.65
N PHE A 124 8.72 -2.25 -20.66
CA PHE A 124 8.89 -1.73 -19.30
C PHE A 124 10.14 -2.33 -18.64
N GLN A 125 10.24 -3.66 -18.64
CA GLN A 125 11.39 -4.37 -18.06
C GLN A 125 12.71 -3.91 -18.68
N LYS A 126 12.77 -3.78 -19.98
CA LYS A 126 13.95 -3.27 -20.70
C LYS A 126 14.29 -1.84 -20.30
N LEU A 127 13.29 -0.95 -20.25
CA LEU A 127 13.46 0.46 -19.90
C LEU A 127 14.02 0.63 -18.47
N PHE A 128 13.48 -0.15 -17.52
CA PHE A 128 13.85 -0.06 -16.11
C PHE A 128 14.90 -1.09 -15.68
N LYS A 129 15.60 -1.72 -16.65
CA LYS A 129 16.74 -2.63 -16.45
C LYS A 129 16.40 -3.85 -15.57
N LEU A 130 15.22 -4.37 -15.74
CA LEU A 130 14.80 -5.67 -15.19
C LEU A 130 15.08 -6.80 -16.18
N PRO A 131 15.10 -8.07 -15.73
CA PRO A 131 15.12 -9.21 -16.65
C PRO A 131 13.92 -9.16 -17.60
N VAL A 132 14.19 -9.21 -18.92
CA VAL A 132 13.14 -9.08 -19.95
C VAL A 132 12.49 -10.44 -20.18
N SER A 133 11.51 -10.79 -19.37
CA SER A 133 10.79 -12.05 -19.44
C SER A 133 9.40 -11.92 -20.09
N GLY A 134 8.79 -10.72 -20.02
CA GLY A 134 7.40 -10.50 -20.38
C GLY A 134 6.42 -10.99 -19.32
N ILE A 135 6.91 -11.50 -18.20
CA ILE A 135 6.14 -11.96 -17.06
C ILE A 135 6.18 -10.90 -15.97
N VAL A 136 5.05 -10.63 -15.34
CA VAL A 136 5.01 -9.74 -14.17
C VAL A 136 5.20 -10.59 -12.93
N ASP A 137 6.45 -10.78 -12.57
CA ASP A 137 6.90 -11.39 -11.33
C ASP A 137 6.90 -10.37 -10.18
N TYR A 138 7.23 -10.82 -8.97
CA TYR A 138 7.28 -9.96 -7.78
C TYR A 138 8.14 -8.69 -7.97
N PRO A 139 9.40 -8.75 -8.46
CA PRO A 139 10.21 -7.57 -8.72
C PRO A 139 9.60 -6.63 -9.75
N THR A 140 9.04 -7.16 -10.84
CA THR A 140 8.40 -6.38 -11.90
C THR A 140 7.17 -5.67 -11.38
N TRP A 141 6.31 -6.37 -10.61
CA TRP A 141 5.12 -5.79 -9.99
C TRP A 141 5.47 -4.56 -9.15
N TYR A 142 6.37 -4.72 -8.19
CA TYR A 142 6.72 -3.61 -7.30
C TYR A 142 7.49 -2.49 -8.02
N LYS A 143 8.21 -2.79 -9.07
CA LYS A 143 8.83 -1.76 -9.91
C LYS A 143 7.78 -0.93 -10.65
N ILE A 144 6.75 -1.58 -11.21
CA ILE A 144 5.61 -0.88 -11.84
C ILE A 144 4.91 0.01 -10.81
N GLN A 145 4.61 -0.50 -9.61
CA GLN A 145 4.00 0.28 -8.53
C GLN A 145 4.84 1.51 -8.17
N ALA A 146 6.15 1.35 -7.99
CA ALA A 146 7.05 2.45 -7.62
C ALA A 146 7.10 3.54 -8.71
N ILE A 147 7.17 3.16 -9.99
CA ILE A 147 7.17 4.12 -11.10
C ILE A 147 5.80 4.79 -11.24
N TYR A 148 4.71 4.04 -11.10
CA TYR A 148 3.35 4.57 -11.13
C TYR A 148 3.14 5.65 -10.05
N VAL A 149 3.54 5.39 -8.81
CA VAL A 149 3.50 6.37 -7.72
C VAL A 149 4.33 7.61 -8.04
N ALA A 150 5.52 7.42 -8.61
CA ALA A 150 6.40 8.53 -8.97
C ALA A 150 5.82 9.42 -10.08
N VAL A 151 5.18 8.85 -11.12
CA VAL A 151 4.61 9.62 -12.23
C VAL A 151 3.29 10.29 -11.87
N THR A 152 2.51 9.67 -10.99
CA THR A 152 1.20 10.20 -10.55
C THR A 152 1.30 11.15 -9.35
N ARG A 153 2.46 11.17 -8.66
CA ARG A 153 2.71 11.96 -7.43
C ARG A 153 1.70 11.70 -6.30
N ILE A 154 1.07 10.54 -6.29
CA ILE A 154 0.03 10.19 -5.30
C ILE A 154 0.59 10.21 -3.86
N ALA A 155 1.87 9.96 -3.69
CA ALA A 155 2.53 9.98 -2.37
C ALA A 155 2.92 11.41 -1.91
N GLU A 156 2.80 12.41 -2.78
CA GLU A 156 3.04 13.81 -2.41
C GLU A 156 1.74 14.37 -1.80
N LEU A 157 1.67 14.32 -0.47
CA LEU A 157 0.63 15.05 0.28
C LEU A 157 0.93 16.55 0.16
N ASN A 158 0.07 17.28 -0.53
CA ASN A 158 0.08 18.75 -0.54
C ASN A 158 -0.42 19.30 0.79
#